data_049819db51f3f57c06289c108b108278
#
_entry.id   049819db51f3f57c06289c108b108278
#
_cell.length_a   1.000
_cell.length_b   1.000
_cell.length_c   1.000
_cell.angle_alpha   90.00
_cell.angle_beta   90.00
_cell.angle_gamma   90.00
#
_symmetry.space_group_name_H-M   'P 1'
#
loop_
_entity.id
_entity.type
_entity.pdbx_description
1 polymer ?
#
loop_
_entity_poly.entity_id
_entity_poly.type
_entity_poly.pdbx_seq_one_letter_code
_entity_poly.pdbx_strand_id
1 'polypeptide(L)'
;MASDSPHDQPVAGVSEIRGALVVRLTGELDLYNAPVLRETLLECAARSPRRLVVDLTEVTFVDSTVLGALVEVRSKLGSRDGLVLAAPGLETRRALEVSGLDRFFEITETLEDALGG
;
A
#
# COMPACT_ATOMS: atom_id res chain seq x y z
N MET A 1 23.72 -5.32 -12.50
CA MET A 1 23.17 -4.57 -12.74
C MET A 1 22.43 -3.71 -11.90
N ALA A 2 21.97 -2.79 -12.31
CA ALA A 2 21.36 -1.74 -11.58
C ALA A 2 20.03 -2.08 -10.97
N SER A 3 19.61 -3.25 -11.19
CA SER A 3 18.28 -3.63 -10.72
C SER A 3 18.18 -3.72 -9.22
N ASP A 4 19.27 -3.54 -8.49
CA ASP A 4 19.20 -3.61 -7.04
C ASP A 4 18.85 -2.27 -6.41
N SER A 5 18.62 -1.25 -7.20
CA SER A 5 18.24 0.04 -6.66
C SER A 5 16.91 -0.08 -5.90
N PRO A 6 16.77 0.53 -4.72
CA PRO A 6 15.50 0.52 -4.00
C PRO A 6 14.34 1.07 -4.83
N HIS A 7 14.61 1.96 -5.79
CA HIS A 7 13.56 2.51 -6.63
C HIS A 7 13.03 1.51 -7.64
N ASP A 8 13.78 0.44 -7.92
CA ASP A 8 13.37 -0.53 -8.92
C ASP A 8 12.48 -1.62 -8.35
N GLN A 9 12.46 -1.80 -7.04
CA GLN A 9 11.75 -2.91 -6.44
C GLN A 9 10.92 -2.47 -5.25
N PRO A 10 9.83 -1.74 -5.52
CA PRO A 10 9.00 -1.25 -4.41
C PRO A 10 8.18 -2.35 -3.74
N VAL A 11 7.97 -3.48 -4.43
CA VAL A 11 7.18 -4.57 -3.87
C VAL A 11 8.13 -5.64 -3.36
N ALA A 12 8.15 -5.84 -2.04
CA ALA A 12 9.00 -6.86 -1.44
C ALA A 12 8.36 -8.23 -1.47
N GLY A 13 7.05 -8.31 -1.52
CA GLY A 13 6.38 -9.60 -1.61
C GLY A 13 4.87 -9.46 -1.56
N VAL A 14 4.19 -10.51 -2.00
CA VAL A 14 2.74 -10.64 -1.94
C VAL A 14 2.43 -11.97 -1.28
N SER A 15 1.59 -11.97 -0.26
CA SER A 15 1.23 -13.20 0.44
C SER A 15 -0.27 -13.23 0.68
N GLU A 16 -0.80 -14.41 0.91
CA GLU A 16 -2.19 -14.55 1.29
C GLU A 16 -2.23 -15.03 2.73
N ILE A 17 -2.91 -14.29 3.61
CA ILE A 17 -2.99 -14.62 5.02
C ILE A 17 -4.44 -14.49 5.43
N ARG A 18 -5.05 -15.59 5.85
CA ARG A 18 -6.44 -15.62 6.33
C ARG A 18 -7.43 -15.03 5.32
N GLY A 19 -7.17 -15.25 4.05
CA GLY A 19 -8.04 -14.74 2.99
C GLY A 19 -7.77 -13.32 2.56
N ALA A 20 -6.86 -12.62 3.23
CA ALA A 20 -6.43 -11.28 2.82
C ALA A 20 -5.20 -11.41 1.95
N LEU A 21 -5.08 -10.53 0.96
CA LEU A 21 -3.84 -10.41 0.21
C LEU A 21 -3.02 -9.30 0.85
N VAL A 22 -1.77 -9.61 1.18
CA VAL A 22 -0.87 -8.66 1.82
C VAL A 22 0.24 -8.33 0.84
N VAL A 23 0.34 -7.06 0.45
CA VAL A 23 1.39 -6.58 -0.44
C VAL A 23 2.35 -5.76 0.42
N ARG A 24 3.58 -6.26 0.56
CA ARG A 24 4.58 -5.57 1.36
C ARG A 24 5.39 -4.67 0.47
N LEU A 25 5.35 -3.37 0.76
CA LEU A 25 6.11 -2.38 0.03
C LEU A 25 7.35 -2.00 0.83
N THR A 26 8.38 -1.47 0.16
CA THR A 26 9.62 -1.16 0.83
C THR A 26 10.30 0.03 0.17
N GLY A 27 11.01 0.81 0.98
CA GLY A 27 11.88 1.86 0.51
C GLY A 27 11.19 3.17 0.24
N GLU A 28 11.74 3.94 -0.65
CA GLU A 28 11.18 5.23 -1.05
C GLU A 28 10.25 4.99 -2.23
N LEU A 29 9.00 5.36 -2.07
CA LEU A 29 8.00 5.17 -3.11
C LEU A 29 7.74 6.52 -3.78
N ASP A 30 8.04 6.60 -5.06
CA ASP A 30 7.98 7.86 -5.79
C ASP A 30 7.46 7.63 -7.21
N LEU A 31 7.50 8.66 -8.02
CA LEU A 31 6.92 8.59 -9.35
C LEU A 31 7.64 7.56 -10.25
N TYR A 32 8.90 7.22 -9.93
CA TYR A 32 9.61 6.26 -10.75
C TYR A 32 9.14 4.83 -10.52
N ASN A 33 8.80 4.48 -9.29
CA ASN A 33 8.34 3.12 -8.99
C ASN A 33 6.84 3.01 -8.79
N ALA A 34 6.12 4.13 -8.81
CA ALA A 34 4.67 4.10 -8.66
C ALA A 34 3.97 3.20 -9.70
N PRO A 35 4.38 3.19 -10.99
CA PRO A 35 3.69 2.32 -11.94
C PRO A 35 3.77 0.85 -11.58
N VAL A 36 4.90 0.38 -11.05
CA VAL A 36 5.06 -1.02 -10.68
C VAL A 36 4.15 -1.38 -9.51
N LEU A 37 4.16 -0.56 -8.47
CA LEU A 37 3.31 -0.86 -7.32
C LEU A 37 1.83 -0.72 -7.68
N ARG A 38 1.49 0.24 -8.51
CA ARG A 38 0.10 0.41 -8.95
C ARG A 38 -0.38 -0.84 -9.68
N GLU A 39 0.42 -1.33 -10.62
CA GLU A 39 0.04 -2.51 -11.38
C GLU A 39 -0.12 -3.72 -10.48
N THR A 40 0.82 -3.93 -9.57
CA THR A 40 0.75 -5.04 -8.63
C THR A 40 -0.52 -4.97 -7.78
N LEU A 41 -0.83 -3.79 -7.26
CA LEU A 41 -1.99 -3.62 -6.41
C LEU A 41 -3.29 -3.80 -7.20
N LEU A 42 -3.34 -3.32 -8.45
CA LEU A 42 -4.53 -3.51 -9.27
C LEU A 42 -4.74 -4.98 -9.61
N GLU A 43 -3.66 -5.72 -9.86
CA GLU A 43 -3.77 -7.15 -10.11
C GLU A 43 -4.29 -7.88 -8.88
N CYS A 44 -3.82 -7.49 -7.70
CA CYS A 44 -4.31 -8.08 -6.47
C CYS A 44 -5.79 -7.74 -6.24
N ALA A 45 -6.18 -6.50 -6.52
CA ALA A 45 -7.57 -6.09 -6.35
C ALA A 45 -8.49 -6.87 -7.29
N ALA A 46 -8.01 -7.18 -8.50
CA ALA A 46 -8.80 -7.92 -9.48
C ALA A 46 -9.08 -9.36 -9.04
N ARG A 47 -8.33 -9.86 -8.07
CA ARG A 47 -8.56 -11.21 -7.52
C ARG A 47 -9.68 -11.22 -6.49
N SER A 48 -10.28 -10.08 -6.23
CA SER A 48 -11.40 -9.94 -5.29
C SER A 48 -11.09 -10.53 -3.92
N PRO A 49 -9.99 -10.12 -3.30
CA PRO A 49 -9.68 -10.68 -1.98
C PRO A 49 -10.66 -10.19 -0.94
N ARG A 50 -10.77 -10.92 0.17
CA ARG A 50 -11.58 -10.48 1.29
C ARG A 50 -11.10 -9.07 1.73
N ARG A 51 -9.81 -8.85 1.69
CA ARG A 51 -9.22 -7.58 2.07
C ARG A 51 -7.86 -7.48 1.40
N LEU A 52 -7.53 -6.30 0.91
CA LEU A 52 -6.20 -6.03 0.37
C LEU A 52 -5.45 -5.17 1.37
N VAL A 53 -4.37 -5.69 1.91
CA VAL A 53 -3.57 -5.01 2.92
C VAL A 53 -2.27 -4.53 2.28
N VAL A 54 -1.99 -3.25 2.38
CA VAL A 54 -0.74 -2.68 1.93
C VAL A 54 0.12 -2.48 3.17
N ASP A 55 1.16 -3.30 3.31
CA ASP A 55 2.03 -3.26 4.47
C ASP A 55 3.12 -2.22 4.24
N LEU A 56 3.08 -1.15 5.01
CA LEU A 56 3.97 -0.01 4.85
C LEU A 56 5.06 0.03 5.91
N THR A 57 5.26 -1.07 6.63
CA THR A 57 6.23 -1.12 7.72
C THR A 57 7.63 -0.67 7.27
N GLU A 58 8.04 -1.06 6.07
CA GLU A 58 9.40 -0.79 5.60
C GLU A 58 9.47 0.33 4.59
N VAL A 59 8.41 1.12 4.48
CA VAL A 59 8.38 2.26 3.57
C VAL A 59 8.89 3.49 4.31
N THR A 60 9.87 4.18 3.72
CA THR A 60 10.49 5.34 4.35
C THR A 60 9.96 6.66 3.79
N PHE A 61 9.32 6.64 2.62
CA PHE A 61 8.85 7.87 1.99
C PHE A 61 7.80 7.54 0.94
N VAL A 62 6.76 8.37 0.83
CA VAL A 62 5.82 8.28 -0.28
C VAL A 62 5.58 9.69 -0.83
N ASP A 63 5.40 9.79 -2.15
CA ASP A 63 5.04 11.06 -2.74
C ASP A 63 3.59 11.03 -3.21
N SER A 64 3.13 12.16 -3.76
CA SER A 64 1.72 12.29 -4.13
C SER A 64 1.32 11.36 -5.27
N THR A 65 2.26 10.98 -6.14
CA THR A 65 1.96 10.05 -7.22
C THR A 65 1.56 8.69 -6.65
N VAL A 66 2.27 8.26 -5.61
CA VAL A 66 1.99 6.99 -4.96
C VAL A 66 0.66 7.06 -4.23
N LEU A 67 0.38 8.18 -3.56
CA LEU A 67 -0.90 8.35 -2.89
C LEU A 67 -2.05 8.28 -3.88
N GLY A 68 -1.87 8.87 -5.07
CA GLY A 68 -2.88 8.80 -6.12
C GLY A 68 -3.12 7.38 -6.60
N ALA A 69 -2.05 6.59 -6.70
CA ALA A 69 -2.19 5.18 -7.08
C ALA A 69 -3.00 4.41 -6.02
N LEU A 70 -2.75 4.68 -4.75
CA LEU A 70 -3.50 4.02 -3.69
C LEU A 70 -4.98 4.41 -3.71
N VAL A 71 -5.28 5.67 -4.02
CA VAL A 71 -6.67 6.12 -4.17
C VAL A 71 -7.35 5.35 -5.30
N GLU A 72 -6.66 5.19 -6.41
CA GLU A 72 -7.22 4.47 -7.55
C GLU A 72 -7.52 3.03 -7.19
N VAL A 73 -6.60 2.36 -6.51
CA VAL A 73 -6.78 0.96 -6.12
C VAL A 73 -7.98 0.82 -5.19
N ARG A 74 -8.10 1.72 -4.23
CA ARG A 74 -9.21 1.68 -3.30
C ARG A 74 -10.54 1.84 -4.04
N SER A 75 -10.56 2.71 -5.04
CA SER A 75 -11.78 2.92 -5.82
C SER A 75 -12.21 1.66 -6.54
N LYS A 76 -11.27 0.84 -6.98
CA LYS A 76 -11.59 -0.40 -7.67
C LYS A 76 -12.17 -1.46 -6.74
N LEU A 77 -11.88 -1.35 -5.44
CA LEU A 77 -12.35 -2.34 -4.49
C LEU A 77 -13.76 -2.07 -3.98
N GLY A 78 -14.26 -0.87 -4.22
CA GLY A 78 -15.67 -0.59 -3.98
C GLY A 78 -16.06 -0.33 -2.54
N SER A 79 -15.19 -0.55 -1.57
CA SER A 79 -15.51 -0.23 -0.18
C SER A 79 -14.24 0.22 0.53
N ARG A 80 -14.44 0.99 1.58
CA ARG A 80 -13.33 1.51 2.37
C ARG A 80 -12.56 0.38 3.03
N ASP A 81 -13.28 -0.63 3.51
CA ASP A 81 -12.65 -1.74 4.21
C ASP A 81 -11.90 -2.68 3.30
N GLY A 82 -12.11 -2.58 2.00
CA GLY A 82 -11.44 -3.47 1.05
C GLY A 82 -9.96 -3.23 0.94
N LEU A 83 -9.50 -2.01 1.25
CA LEU A 83 -8.09 -1.67 1.23
C LEU A 83 -7.69 -1.12 2.59
N VAL A 84 -6.67 -1.71 3.18
CA VAL A 84 -6.17 -1.25 4.48
C VAL A 84 -4.69 -0.93 4.34
N LEU A 85 -4.28 0.23 4.84
CA LEU A 85 -2.89 0.62 4.90
C LEU A 85 -2.37 0.27 6.30
N ALA A 86 -1.39 -0.62 6.38
CA ALA A 86 -0.93 -1.13 7.66
C ALA A 86 0.42 -0.55 8.03
N ALA A 87 0.54 -0.12 9.27
CA ALA A 87 1.81 0.25 9.89
C ALA A 87 2.58 1.34 9.15
N PRO A 88 1.94 2.45 8.74
CA PRO A 88 2.70 3.51 8.08
C PRO A 88 3.68 4.14 9.05
N GLY A 89 4.89 4.42 8.58
CA GLY A 89 5.86 5.13 9.39
C GLY A 89 5.50 6.61 9.50
N LEU A 90 6.33 7.34 10.20
CA LEU A 90 6.04 8.73 10.51
C LEU A 90 5.87 9.59 9.26
N GLU A 91 6.77 9.44 8.29
CA GLU A 91 6.70 10.27 7.09
C GLU A 91 5.49 9.95 6.24
N THR A 92 5.17 8.66 6.12
CA THR A 92 3.99 8.26 5.36
C THR A 92 2.72 8.73 6.05
N ARG A 93 2.67 8.59 7.37
CA ARG A 93 1.50 9.04 8.13
C ARG A 93 1.32 10.55 7.99
N ARG A 94 2.42 11.30 8.03
CA ARG A 94 2.34 12.75 7.85
C ARG A 94 1.83 13.12 6.47
N ALA A 95 2.30 12.41 5.44
CA ALA A 95 1.84 12.66 4.07
C ALA A 95 0.35 12.41 3.94
N LEU A 96 -0.16 11.35 4.58
CA LEU A 96 -1.58 11.05 4.57
C LEU A 96 -2.38 12.15 5.28
N GLU A 97 -1.87 12.64 6.39
CA GLU A 97 -2.56 13.68 7.16
C GLU A 97 -2.61 15.00 6.39
N VAL A 98 -1.48 15.39 5.82
CA VAL A 98 -1.40 16.67 5.11
C VAL A 98 -2.30 16.67 3.89
N SER A 99 -2.44 15.53 3.22
CA SER A 99 -3.29 15.43 2.04
C SER A 99 -4.76 15.18 2.37
N GLY A 100 -5.08 14.98 3.65
CA GLY A 100 -6.45 14.66 4.06
C GLY A 100 -6.83 13.22 3.80
N LEU A 101 -5.90 12.39 3.33
CA LEU A 101 -6.22 11.01 2.97
C LEU A 101 -6.26 10.09 4.18
N ASP A 102 -5.81 10.55 5.34
CA ASP A 102 -5.90 9.75 6.55
C ASP A 102 -7.35 9.43 6.90
N ARG A 103 -8.30 10.24 6.42
CA ARG A 103 -9.72 9.96 6.64
C ARG A 103 -10.33 9.14 5.52
N PHE A 104 -9.64 9.12 4.37
CA PHE A 104 -10.13 8.39 3.21
C PHE A 104 -9.81 6.90 3.29
N PHE A 105 -8.64 6.56 3.83
CA PHE A 105 -8.20 5.18 3.92
C PHE A 105 -8.45 4.60 5.30
N GLU A 106 -8.61 3.29 5.34
CA GLU A 106 -8.59 2.56 6.59
C GLU A 106 -7.12 2.33 6.92
N ILE A 107 -6.67 2.79 8.09
CA ILE A 107 -5.25 2.73 8.47
C ILE A 107 -5.17 2.01 9.81
N THR A 108 -4.24 1.06 9.92
CA THR A 108 -4.01 0.37 11.19
C THR A 108 -2.58 0.60 11.64
N GLU A 109 -2.33 0.44 12.92
CA GLU A 109 -1.00 0.65 13.45
C GLU A 109 -0.11 -0.55 13.25
N THR A 110 -0.67 -1.74 13.09
CA THR A 110 0.11 -2.95 12.90
C THR A 110 -0.47 -3.78 11.77
N LEU A 111 0.36 -4.66 11.23
CA LEU A 111 -0.12 -5.60 10.23
C LEU A 111 -1.16 -6.54 10.82
N GLU A 112 -0.98 -6.95 12.06
CA GLU A 112 -1.93 -7.86 12.70
C GLU A 112 -3.32 -7.22 12.77
N ASP A 113 -3.39 -5.93 13.13
CA ASP A 113 -4.66 -5.23 13.16
C ASP A 113 -5.31 -5.20 11.77
N ALA A 114 -4.50 -5.04 10.74
CA ALA A 114 -5.02 -4.97 9.37
C ALA A 114 -5.61 -6.30 8.92
N LEU A 115 -5.13 -7.39 9.49
CA LEU A 115 -5.64 -8.71 9.13
C LEU A 115 -6.94 -9.05 9.83
N GLY A 116 -7.40 -8.17 10.68
CA GLY A 116 -8.67 -8.36 11.35
C GLY A 116 -8.56 -9.16 12.62
N GLY A 117 -7.37 -9.15 13.14
CA GLY A 117 -7.11 -9.73 14.45
C GLY A 117 -6.85 -11.17 14.44
#